data_afd1b2b6852654123e4966fd2b71e5ec
#
_entry.id   afd1b2b6852654123e4966fd2b71e5ec
#
_cell.length_a   1.000
_cell.length_b   1.000
_cell.length_c   1.000
_cell.angle_alpha   90.00
_cell.angle_beta   90.00
_cell.angle_gamma   90.00
#
_symmetry.space_group_name_H-M   'P 1'
#
loop_
_entity.id
_entity.type
_entity.pdbx_description
1 polymer ?
#
loop_
_entity_poly.entity_id
_entity_poly.type
_entity_poly.pdbx_seq_one_letter_code
_entity_poly.pdbx_strand_id
1 'polypeptide(L)' 'MYIYKITNNLNNKVYIGQTIRPVEDRWRRHISDALNNVLDTHFARAIRYYKPENFSLTIIDTANT' A
#
# COMPACT_ATOMS: atom_id res chain seq x y z
N MET A 1 -1.30 3.31 -16.19
CA MET A 1 -0.61 2.74 -15.00
C MET A 1 -0.38 3.85 -13.99
N TYR A 2 -0.62 3.55 -12.75
CA TYR A 2 -0.40 4.50 -11.66
C TYR A 2 0.82 4.07 -10.86
N ILE A 3 1.65 5.03 -10.48
CA ILE A 3 2.73 4.81 -9.53
C ILE A 3 2.32 5.50 -8.23
N TYR A 4 2.29 4.75 -7.15
CA TYR A 4 1.79 5.23 -5.88
C TYR A 4 2.82 5.04 -4.77
N LYS A 5 2.65 5.86 -3.74
CA LYS A 5 3.48 5.81 -2.54
C LYS A 5 2.59 5.59 -1.33
N ILE A 6 2.94 4.64 -0.50
CA ILE A 6 2.27 4.41 0.77
C ILE A 6 3.27 4.71 1.87
N THR A 7 2.93 5.65 2.74
CA THR A 7 3.81 6.10 3.82
C THR A 7 3.27 5.61 5.16
N ASN A 8 4.14 4.97 5.94
CA ASN A 8 3.82 4.64 7.32
C ASN A 8 4.06 5.91 8.16
N ASN A 9 2.98 6.50 8.66
CA ASN A 9 3.03 7.78 9.37
C ASN A 9 3.69 7.69 10.74
N LEU A 10 3.92 6.49 11.26
CA LEU A 10 4.54 6.31 12.57
C LEU A 10 6.06 6.20 12.50
N ASN A 11 6.62 5.69 11.41
CA ASN A 11 8.07 5.54 11.26
C ASN A 11 8.63 6.15 9.98
N ASN A 12 7.76 6.78 9.16
CA ASN A 12 8.11 7.45 7.91
C ASN A 12 8.69 6.52 6.82
N LYS A 13 8.55 5.22 6.96
CA LYS A 13 8.93 4.30 5.89
C LYS A 13 7.96 4.42 4.73
N VAL A 14 8.49 4.26 3.52
CA VAL A 14 7.75 4.47 2.28
C VAL A 14 7.80 3.20 1.44
N TYR A 15 6.66 2.87 0.86
CA TYR A 15 6.51 1.73 -0.06
C TYR A 15 6.03 2.27 -1.40
N ILE A 16 6.76 1.93 -2.47
CA ILE A 16 6.42 2.37 -3.82
C ILE A 16 5.87 1.17 -4.59
N GLY A 17 4.75 1.39 -5.27
CA GLY A 17 4.13 0.34 -6.08
C GLY A 17 3.57 0.88 -7.37
N GLN A 18 3.11 -0.02 -8.23
CA GLN A 18 2.47 0.35 -9.49
C GLN A 18 1.25 -0.54 -9.71
N THR A 19 0.25 0.01 -10.39
CA THR A 19 -0.98 -0.71 -10.67
C THR A 19 -1.65 -0.15 -11.92
N ILE A 20 -2.32 -1.01 -12.69
CA ILE A 20 -3.16 -0.58 -13.81
C ILE A 20 -4.59 -0.31 -13.36
N ARG A 21 -4.95 -0.68 -12.13
CA ARG A 21 -6.27 -0.45 -11.55
C ARG A 21 -6.26 0.81 -10.71
N PRO A 22 -7.44 1.32 -10.31
CA PRO A 22 -7.49 2.45 -9.37
C PRO A 22 -6.67 2.16 -8.12
N VAL A 23 -5.91 3.17 -7.67
CA VAL A 23 -4.95 2.98 -6.57
C VAL A 23 -5.66 2.59 -5.28
N GLU A 24 -6.87 3.11 -5.04
CA GLU A 24 -7.67 2.77 -3.86
C GLU A 24 -8.02 1.28 -3.82
N ASP A 25 -8.32 0.69 -4.98
CA ASP A 25 -8.64 -0.74 -5.07
C ASP A 25 -7.41 -1.57 -4.72
N ARG A 26 -6.23 -1.16 -5.21
CA ARG A 26 -4.99 -1.85 -4.92
C ARG A 26 -4.64 -1.76 -3.44
N TRP A 27 -4.83 -0.59 -2.84
CA TRP A 27 -4.59 -0.39 -1.42
C TRP A 27 -5.53 -1.25 -0.57
N ARG A 28 -6.81 -1.26 -0.92
CA ARG A 28 -7.80 -2.10 -0.24
C ARG A 28 -7.41 -3.57 -0.31
N ARG A 29 -6.91 -4.03 -1.45
CA ARG A 29 -6.44 -5.40 -1.61
C ARG A 29 -5.24 -5.69 -0.72
N HIS A 30 -4.28 -4.77 -0.63
CA HIS A 30 -3.14 -4.91 0.27
C HIS A 30 -3.59 -5.06 1.72
N ILE A 31 -4.53 -4.25 2.15
CA ILE A 31 -5.08 -4.32 3.51
C ILE A 31 -5.75 -5.67 3.75
N SER A 32 -6.60 -6.08 2.83
CA SER A 32 -7.34 -7.35 2.96
C SER A 32 -6.38 -8.54 3.04
N ASP A 33 -5.41 -8.61 2.14
CA ASP A 33 -4.45 -9.71 2.11
C ASP A 33 -3.61 -9.74 3.39
N ALA A 34 -3.23 -8.56 3.91
CA ALA A 34 -2.44 -8.48 5.14
C ALA A 34 -3.24 -8.93 6.35
N LEU A 35 -4.48 -8.45 6.49
CA LEU A 35 -5.31 -8.76 7.66
C LEU A 35 -5.80 -10.21 7.65
N ASN A 36 -5.93 -10.82 6.48
CA ASN A 36 -6.36 -12.21 6.35
C ASN A 36 -5.20 -13.20 6.29
N ASN A 37 -3.96 -12.72 6.49
CA ASN A 37 -2.74 -13.54 6.45
C ASN A 37 -2.54 -14.29 5.12
N VAL A 38 -3.05 -13.72 4.02
CA VAL A 38 -2.85 -14.30 2.69
C VAL A 38 -1.40 -14.14 2.26
N LEU A 39 -0.78 -12.99 2.60
CA LEU A 39 0.61 -12.69 2.30
C LEU A 39 1.38 -12.47 3.59
N ASP A 40 2.65 -12.89 3.61
CA ASP A 40 3.53 -12.69 4.75
C ASP A 40 4.79 -11.95 4.31
N THR A 41 4.60 -10.84 3.61
CA THR A 41 5.68 -9.94 3.20
C THR A 41 5.96 -8.92 4.30
N HIS A 42 7.10 -8.22 4.20
CA HIS A 42 7.42 -7.12 5.11
C HIS A 42 6.30 -6.08 5.15
N PHE A 43 5.76 -5.75 3.98
CA PHE A 43 4.70 -4.76 3.89
C PHE A 43 3.43 -5.25 4.57
N ALA A 44 3.05 -6.51 4.34
CA ALA A 44 1.87 -7.09 4.98
C ALA A 44 2.01 -7.11 6.51
N ARG A 45 3.19 -7.45 7.00
CA ARG A 45 3.48 -7.42 8.44
C ARG A 45 3.37 -6.01 9.01
N ALA A 46 3.87 -5.02 8.28
CA ALA A 46 3.77 -3.63 8.70
C ALA A 46 2.32 -3.18 8.79
N ILE A 47 1.48 -3.55 7.82
CA ILE A 47 0.06 -3.22 7.85
C ILE A 47 -0.60 -3.84 9.08
N ARG A 48 -0.30 -5.09 9.39
CA ARG A 48 -0.87 -5.76 10.58
C ARG A 48 -0.40 -5.11 11.87
N TYR A 49 0.88 -4.77 11.95
CA TYR A 49 1.48 -4.24 13.17
C TYR A 49 1.05 -2.80 13.45
N TYR A 50 1.14 -1.93 12.43
CA TYR A 50 0.91 -0.50 12.61
C TYR A 50 -0.54 -0.10 12.37
N LYS A 51 -1.37 -0.95 11.81
CA LYS A 51 -2.76 -0.75 11.43
C LYS A 51 -2.91 0.11 10.17
N PRO A 52 -3.90 -0.19 9.31
CA PRO A 52 -4.07 0.53 8.04
C PRO A 52 -4.28 2.04 8.20
N GLU A 53 -4.93 2.49 9.27
CA GLU A 53 -5.22 3.89 9.51
C GLU A 53 -3.98 4.76 9.70
N ASN A 54 -2.83 4.13 9.94
CA ASN A 54 -1.56 4.84 10.13
C ASN A 54 -0.75 4.94 8.84
N PHE A 55 -1.35 4.61 7.71
CA PHE A 55 -0.71 4.69 6.40
C PHE A 55 -1.40 5.75 5.55
N SER A 56 -0.60 6.47 4.75
CA SER A 56 -1.10 7.47 3.80
C SER A 56 -0.81 7.01 2.38
N LEU A 57 -1.80 7.10 1.50
CA LEU A 57 -1.69 6.73 0.10
C LEU A 57 -1.62 7.98 -0.76
N THR A 58 -0.60 8.05 -1.62
CA THR A 58 -0.40 9.18 -2.52
C THR A 58 -0.07 8.65 -3.91
N ILE A 59 -0.72 9.21 -4.93
CA ILE A 59 -0.35 8.94 -6.33
C ILE A 59 0.79 9.89 -6.67
N ILE A 60 1.94 9.36 -7.09
CA ILE A 60 3.12 10.17 -7.38
C ILE A 60 3.36 10.32 -8.87
N ASP A 61 2.78 9.45 -9.70
CA ASP A 61 2.93 9.55 -11.14
C ASP A 61 1.86 8.72 -11.84
N THR A 62 1.63 9.04 -13.11
CA THR A 62 0.79 8.25 -14.01
C THR A 62 1.58 8.02 -15.29
N ALA A 63 1.57 6.79 -15.79
CA ALA A 63 2.25 6.44 -17.01
C ALA A 63 1.24 5.88 -18.02
N ASN A 64 1.36 6.28 -19.26
CA ASN A 64 0.60 5.71 -20.36
C ASN A 64 1.38 4.51 -20.91
N THR A 65 0.77 3.35 -20.83
CA THR A 65 1.35 2.14 -21.40
C THR A 65 0.46 1.54 -22.44
#